data_e99914a7e86c29da373457786d0f17fa
#
_entry.id   e99914a7e86c29da373457786d0f17fa
#
_cell.length_a   1.000
_cell.length_b   1.000
_cell.length_c   1.000
_cell.angle_alpha   90.00
_cell.angle_beta   90.00
_cell.angle_gamma   90.00
#
_symmetry.space_group_name_H-M   'P 1'
#
loop_
_entity.id
_entity.type
_entity.pdbx_description
1 polymer ?
#
loop_
_entity_poly.entity_id
_entity_poly.type
_entity_poly.pdbx_seq_one_letter_code
_entity_poly.pdbx_strand_id
1 'polypeptide(L)'
;MSTPDVTAPEVVRENPGASPDYVQSLARGLSVIKAFGAHAQRQSLSDVARATGLTRATARRFLLTLIELGYVRTDGSQFWLTPRVLELGYSYLSALTLPEVARPHLEALAEKVKESTSVSVLDGTDVVYVARVPVSRIMTVTITLGTRFPAYATSMGRVLLAGLNDDELDAYLSRAEFAPITGNTVTTAEELRAEIATVRRNGYCIVDQELEEGLRSLAAPIRDASGTVVASVNLSTHAARYRMETVHDELVPALLATAGAISTDLARTQTHQ
;
A
#
# COMPACT_ATOMS: atom_id res chain seq x y z
N MET A 1 7.11 -24.35 6.35
CA MET A 1 7.01 -23.11 7.15
C MET A 1 5.95 -22.27 6.45
N SER A 2 4.81 -22.01 7.11
CA SER A 2 3.71 -21.27 6.51
C SER A 2 4.09 -19.80 6.51
N THR A 3 4.16 -19.19 5.32
CA THR A 3 4.26 -17.74 5.14
C THR A 3 3.09 -17.06 5.84
N PRO A 4 3.28 -15.97 6.60
CA PRO A 4 2.16 -15.23 7.16
C PRO A 4 1.30 -14.70 6.00
N ASP A 5 -0.01 -14.99 6.06
CA ASP A 5 -1.01 -14.50 5.12
C ASP A 5 -1.21 -13.00 5.38
N VAL A 6 -0.45 -12.16 4.66
CA VAL A 6 -0.47 -10.69 4.77
C VAL A 6 -1.79 -10.08 4.27
N THR A 7 -2.70 -10.92 3.74
CA THR A 7 -4.00 -10.51 3.20
C THR A 7 -5.20 -11.00 4.01
N ALA A 8 -4.97 -11.59 5.20
CA ALA A 8 -6.07 -11.99 6.06
C ALA A 8 -6.87 -10.73 6.48
N PRO A 9 -8.20 -10.69 6.27
CA PRO A 9 -9.01 -9.56 6.71
C PRO A 9 -8.90 -9.44 8.25
N GLU A 10 -8.58 -8.24 8.70
CA GLU A 10 -8.49 -7.89 10.10
C GLU A 10 -9.84 -8.20 10.79
N VAL A 11 -9.85 -9.24 11.62
CA VAL A 11 -11.02 -9.57 12.44
C VAL A 11 -11.31 -8.38 13.32
N VAL A 12 -12.47 -7.74 13.18
CA VAL A 12 -12.90 -6.61 14.02
C VAL A 12 -13.06 -7.14 15.44
N ARG A 13 -11.97 -7.14 16.21
CA ARG A 13 -12.01 -7.37 17.65
C ARG A 13 -12.73 -6.19 18.31
N GLU A 14 -13.50 -6.47 19.36
CA GLU A 14 -13.98 -5.39 20.22
C GLU A 14 -12.76 -4.58 20.66
N ASN A 15 -12.73 -3.30 20.31
CA ASN A 15 -11.65 -2.40 20.69
C ASN A 15 -11.94 -1.86 22.11
N PRO A 16 -11.32 -2.41 23.18
CA PRO A 16 -11.63 -2.03 24.55
C PRO A 16 -11.24 -0.58 24.89
N GLY A 17 -10.51 0.10 23.97
CA GLY A 17 -10.10 1.49 24.09
C GLY A 17 -10.79 2.43 23.10
N ALA A 18 -11.89 2.01 22.46
CA ALA A 18 -12.60 2.87 21.53
C ALA A 18 -13.19 4.11 22.24
N SER A 19 -13.06 5.27 21.56
CA SER A 19 -13.70 6.52 21.98
C SER A 19 -15.19 6.32 22.23
N PRO A 20 -15.82 7.08 23.18
CA PRO A 20 -17.28 7.10 23.37
C PRO A 20 -18.06 7.36 22.07
N ASP A 21 -17.46 8.07 21.13
CA ASP A 21 -18.04 8.40 19.82
C ASP A 21 -17.85 7.30 18.75
N TYR A 22 -17.23 6.16 19.11
CA TYR A 22 -16.96 5.08 18.16
C TYR A 22 -18.24 4.32 17.77
N VAL A 23 -18.64 4.44 16.50
CA VAL A 23 -19.81 3.76 15.94
C VAL A 23 -19.45 2.35 15.49
N GLN A 24 -19.57 1.39 16.39
CA GLN A 24 -19.22 -0.02 16.14
C GLN A 24 -19.98 -0.64 14.94
N SER A 25 -21.23 -0.20 14.69
CA SER A 25 -21.99 -0.70 13.53
C SER A 25 -21.37 -0.26 12.20
N LEU A 26 -20.81 0.95 12.11
CA LEU A 26 -20.08 1.41 10.93
C LEU A 26 -18.82 0.59 10.68
N ALA A 27 -18.01 0.36 11.71
CA ALA A 27 -16.82 -0.47 11.62
C ALA A 27 -17.14 -1.90 11.16
N ARG A 28 -18.20 -2.51 11.68
CA ARG A 28 -18.67 -3.84 11.27
C ARG A 28 -19.19 -3.86 9.83
N GLY A 29 -19.88 -2.81 9.38
CA GLY A 29 -20.33 -2.66 7.99
C GLY A 29 -19.15 -2.58 7.02
N LEU A 30 -18.13 -1.79 7.34
CA LEU A 30 -16.90 -1.69 6.56
C LEU A 30 -16.11 -3.01 6.54
N SER A 31 -16.07 -3.77 7.65
CA SER A 31 -15.42 -5.09 7.68
C SER A 31 -16.11 -6.10 6.76
N VAL A 32 -17.44 -6.03 6.62
CA VAL A 32 -18.18 -6.89 5.68
C VAL A 32 -17.81 -6.56 4.24
N ILE A 33 -17.66 -5.29 3.87
CA ILE A 33 -17.21 -4.90 2.52
C ILE A 33 -15.79 -5.40 2.28
N LYS A 34 -14.88 -5.21 3.25
CA LYS A 34 -13.47 -5.65 3.17
C LYS A 34 -13.30 -7.18 3.11
N ALA A 35 -14.29 -7.96 3.55
CA ALA A 35 -14.24 -9.42 3.49
C ALA A 35 -14.25 -9.96 2.05
N PHE A 36 -14.70 -9.16 1.07
CA PHE A 36 -14.68 -9.53 -0.34
C PHE A 36 -13.36 -9.07 -0.99
N GLY A 37 -12.71 -9.94 -1.76
CA GLY A 37 -11.45 -9.64 -2.43
C GLY A 37 -11.17 -10.59 -3.60
N ALA A 38 -9.95 -10.50 -4.16
CA ALA A 38 -9.55 -11.25 -5.36
C ALA A 38 -9.73 -12.77 -5.24
N HIS A 39 -9.51 -13.32 -4.03
CA HIS A 39 -9.64 -14.76 -3.73
C HIS A 39 -11.00 -15.12 -3.13
N ALA A 40 -11.87 -14.14 -2.88
CA ALA A 40 -13.17 -14.29 -2.23
C ALA A 40 -14.22 -13.40 -2.90
N GLN A 41 -14.31 -13.47 -4.23
CA GLN A 41 -15.23 -12.64 -5.03
C GLN A 41 -16.71 -12.96 -4.74
N ARG A 42 -17.04 -14.23 -4.49
CA ARG A 42 -18.36 -14.69 -4.08
C ARG A 42 -18.24 -15.47 -2.78
N GLN A 43 -19.10 -15.17 -1.83
CA GLN A 43 -19.04 -15.78 -0.49
C GLN A 43 -20.45 -16.14 -0.01
N SER A 44 -20.55 -17.27 0.71
CA SER A 44 -21.75 -17.59 1.46
C SER A 44 -21.87 -16.72 2.71
N LEU A 45 -23.06 -16.65 3.30
CA LEU A 45 -23.26 -15.98 4.61
C LEU A 45 -22.30 -16.49 5.69
N SER A 46 -21.99 -17.78 5.68
CA SER A 46 -21.09 -18.40 6.67
C SER A 46 -19.65 -17.97 6.47
N ASP A 47 -19.19 -17.79 5.22
CA ASP A 47 -17.84 -17.35 4.91
C ASP A 47 -17.65 -15.88 5.33
N VAL A 48 -18.61 -15.02 5.02
CA VAL A 48 -18.58 -13.62 5.47
C VAL A 48 -18.57 -13.53 7.01
N ALA A 49 -19.45 -14.31 7.68
CA ALA A 49 -19.49 -14.32 9.14
C ALA A 49 -18.13 -14.75 9.75
N ARG A 50 -17.50 -15.78 9.18
CA ARG A 50 -16.18 -16.26 9.61
C ARG A 50 -15.09 -15.24 9.36
N ALA A 51 -15.03 -14.65 8.15
CA ALA A 51 -14.03 -13.66 7.76
C ALA A 51 -14.08 -12.39 8.62
N THR A 52 -15.27 -12.01 9.08
CA THR A 52 -15.47 -10.78 9.87
C THR A 52 -15.50 -11.00 11.38
N GLY A 53 -15.52 -12.25 11.85
CA GLY A 53 -15.73 -12.58 13.27
C GLY A 53 -17.15 -12.27 13.77
N LEU A 54 -18.11 -12.02 12.88
CA LEU A 54 -19.49 -11.70 13.24
C LEU A 54 -20.34 -12.96 13.37
N THR A 55 -21.42 -12.88 14.17
CA THR A 55 -22.45 -13.92 14.13
C THR A 55 -23.14 -13.93 12.76
N ARG A 56 -23.64 -15.10 12.33
CA ARG A 56 -24.41 -15.21 11.06
C ARG A 56 -25.58 -14.26 11.01
N ALA A 57 -26.29 -14.06 12.13
CA ALA A 57 -27.41 -13.14 12.21
C ALA A 57 -26.97 -11.69 11.97
N THR A 58 -25.87 -11.28 12.58
CA THR A 58 -25.28 -9.94 12.41
C THR A 58 -24.74 -9.75 10.99
N ALA A 59 -23.97 -10.67 10.46
CA ALA A 59 -23.46 -10.62 9.07
C ALA A 59 -24.60 -10.52 8.07
N ARG A 60 -25.69 -11.30 8.26
CA ARG A 60 -26.88 -11.25 7.41
C ARG A 60 -27.52 -9.86 7.39
N ARG A 61 -27.66 -9.21 8.55
CA ARG A 61 -28.26 -7.85 8.64
C ARG A 61 -27.42 -6.84 7.84
N PHE A 62 -26.08 -6.88 7.97
CA PHE A 62 -25.20 -6.00 7.19
C PHE A 62 -25.27 -6.29 5.69
N LEU A 63 -25.26 -7.56 5.28
CA LEU A 63 -25.37 -7.93 3.88
C LEU A 63 -26.72 -7.46 3.28
N LEU A 64 -27.84 -7.60 4.00
CA LEU A 64 -29.13 -7.12 3.52
C LEU A 64 -29.14 -5.59 3.40
N THR A 65 -28.59 -4.86 4.37
CA THR A 65 -28.43 -3.40 4.27
C THR A 65 -27.57 -3.01 3.07
N LEU A 66 -26.44 -3.70 2.84
CA LEU A 66 -25.57 -3.43 1.68
C LEU A 66 -26.25 -3.78 0.34
N ILE A 67 -27.16 -4.75 0.31
CA ILE A 67 -27.99 -5.05 -0.86
C ILE A 67 -28.98 -3.90 -1.13
N GLU A 68 -29.66 -3.42 -0.10
CA GLU A 68 -30.60 -2.29 -0.18
C GLU A 68 -29.89 -1.01 -0.65
N LEU A 69 -28.67 -0.77 -0.15
CA LEU A 69 -27.80 0.33 -0.57
C LEU A 69 -27.18 0.12 -1.96
N GLY A 70 -27.30 -1.07 -2.55
CA GLY A 70 -26.77 -1.40 -3.88
C GLY A 70 -25.29 -1.75 -3.94
N TYR A 71 -24.58 -1.88 -2.81
CA TYR A 71 -23.17 -2.27 -2.75
C TYR A 71 -22.92 -3.77 -2.88
N VAL A 72 -23.91 -4.61 -2.57
CA VAL A 72 -23.86 -6.08 -2.62
C VAL A 72 -25.01 -6.61 -3.48
N ARG A 73 -24.78 -7.73 -4.16
CA ARG A 73 -25.81 -8.55 -4.80
C ARG A 73 -25.77 -9.97 -4.27
N THR A 74 -26.87 -10.70 -4.46
CA THR A 74 -27.00 -12.12 -4.06
C THR A 74 -27.83 -12.89 -5.10
N ASP A 75 -27.56 -14.18 -5.21
CA ASP A 75 -28.40 -15.17 -5.88
C ASP A 75 -29.27 -16.00 -4.90
N GLY A 76 -29.28 -15.58 -3.62
CA GLY A 76 -29.95 -16.28 -2.52
C GLY A 76 -29.01 -17.17 -1.69
N SER A 77 -27.91 -17.65 -2.24
CA SER A 77 -26.91 -18.50 -1.59
C SER A 77 -25.55 -17.82 -1.42
N GLN A 78 -25.16 -17.05 -2.40
CA GLN A 78 -23.88 -16.34 -2.47
C GLN A 78 -24.11 -14.83 -2.53
N PHE A 79 -23.12 -14.08 -2.03
CA PHE A 79 -23.05 -12.62 -2.02
C PHE A 79 -21.81 -12.17 -2.74
N TRP A 80 -21.85 -11.02 -3.44
CA TRP A 80 -20.70 -10.37 -4.08
C TRP A 80 -20.86 -8.86 -4.15
N LEU A 81 -19.75 -8.13 -4.23
CA LEU A 81 -19.78 -6.68 -4.38
C LEU A 81 -20.27 -6.26 -5.76
N THR A 82 -20.92 -5.11 -5.83
CA THR A 82 -21.25 -4.43 -7.09
C THR A 82 -20.16 -3.41 -7.44
N PRO A 83 -20.09 -2.93 -8.69
CA PRO A 83 -19.21 -1.83 -9.07
C PRO A 83 -19.41 -0.55 -8.24
N ARG A 84 -20.57 -0.38 -7.60
CA ARG A 84 -20.87 0.78 -6.76
C ARG A 84 -19.91 0.95 -5.59
N VAL A 85 -19.27 -0.13 -5.13
CA VAL A 85 -18.26 -0.04 -4.06
C VAL A 85 -17.08 0.87 -4.43
N LEU A 86 -16.81 1.07 -5.73
CA LEU A 86 -15.76 1.97 -6.22
C LEU A 86 -16.05 3.44 -5.84
N GLU A 87 -17.33 3.82 -5.63
CA GLU A 87 -17.69 5.17 -5.20
C GLU A 87 -17.04 5.52 -3.85
N LEU A 88 -16.86 4.53 -2.95
CA LEU A 88 -16.24 4.74 -1.63
C LEU A 88 -14.74 5.11 -1.74
N GLY A 89 -14.05 4.57 -2.74
CA GLY A 89 -12.65 4.90 -2.99
C GLY A 89 -12.47 6.07 -3.96
N TYR A 90 -13.46 6.30 -4.83
CA TYR A 90 -13.39 7.33 -5.86
C TYR A 90 -13.28 8.74 -5.26
N SER A 91 -13.99 9.03 -4.16
CA SER A 91 -13.91 10.32 -3.46
C SER A 91 -12.49 10.64 -2.98
N TYR A 92 -11.71 9.64 -2.59
CA TYR A 92 -10.30 9.79 -2.24
C TYR A 92 -9.43 9.91 -3.50
N LEU A 93 -9.60 9.00 -4.45
CA LEU A 93 -8.78 8.96 -5.67
C LEU A 93 -9.00 10.17 -6.58
N SER A 94 -10.25 10.68 -6.68
CA SER A 94 -10.56 11.87 -7.48
C SER A 94 -10.06 13.19 -6.89
N ALA A 95 -9.81 13.21 -5.56
CA ALA A 95 -9.13 14.33 -4.92
C ALA A 95 -7.61 14.29 -5.11
N LEU A 96 -7.05 13.15 -5.56
CA LEU A 96 -5.64 12.96 -5.81
C LEU A 96 -5.33 13.13 -7.30
N THR A 97 -4.78 14.25 -7.69
CA THR A 97 -4.14 14.44 -9.01
C THR A 97 -2.91 13.54 -9.20
N LEU A 98 -2.31 13.08 -8.11
CA LEU A 98 -1.08 12.28 -8.10
C LEU A 98 -1.15 10.99 -8.95
N PRO A 99 -2.17 10.09 -8.87
CA PRO A 99 -2.20 8.88 -9.70
C PRO A 99 -2.30 9.18 -11.20
N GLU A 100 -3.03 10.24 -11.56
CA GLU A 100 -3.20 10.68 -12.96
C GLU A 100 -1.90 11.26 -13.52
N VAL A 101 -1.27 12.14 -12.74
CA VAL A 101 0.04 12.73 -13.10
C VAL A 101 1.13 11.67 -13.18
N ALA A 102 1.15 10.72 -12.24
CA ALA A 102 2.20 9.70 -12.18
C ALA A 102 2.10 8.65 -13.29
N ARG A 103 0.88 8.30 -13.76
CA ARG A 103 0.64 7.19 -14.71
C ARG A 103 1.54 7.22 -15.94
N PRO A 104 1.63 8.30 -16.76
CA PRO A 104 2.45 8.30 -17.97
C PRO A 104 3.94 8.10 -17.66
N HIS A 105 4.43 8.63 -16.54
CA HIS A 105 5.81 8.47 -16.10
C HIS A 105 6.11 7.04 -15.65
N LEU A 106 5.15 6.39 -14.97
CA LEU A 106 5.26 4.98 -14.57
C LEU A 106 5.29 4.06 -15.80
N GLU A 107 4.45 4.33 -16.80
CA GLU A 107 4.41 3.57 -18.06
C GLU A 107 5.74 3.70 -18.81
N ALA A 108 6.27 4.90 -18.94
CA ALA A 108 7.56 5.15 -19.57
C ALA A 108 8.73 4.48 -18.83
N LEU A 109 8.73 4.54 -17.49
CA LEU A 109 9.74 3.85 -16.67
C LEU A 109 9.61 2.34 -16.84
N ALA A 110 8.41 1.77 -16.73
CA ALA A 110 8.16 0.33 -16.86
C ALA A 110 8.58 -0.19 -18.25
N GLU A 111 8.32 0.58 -19.31
CA GLU A 111 8.77 0.24 -20.65
C GLU A 111 10.30 0.26 -20.78
N LYS A 112 10.96 1.25 -20.19
CA LYS A 112 12.43 1.40 -20.23
C LYS A 112 13.14 0.29 -19.48
N VAL A 113 12.72 -0.01 -18.25
CA VAL A 113 13.41 -0.96 -17.36
C VAL A 113 12.84 -2.39 -17.44
N LYS A 114 11.68 -2.59 -18.10
CA LYS A 114 10.95 -3.87 -18.19
C LYS A 114 10.61 -4.48 -16.83
N GLU A 115 10.32 -3.62 -15.85
CA GLU A 115 9.97 -3.99 -14.49
C GLU A 115 8.68 -3.29 -14.03
N SER A 116 7.99 -3.88 -13.05
CA SER A 116 6.79 -3.26 -12.47
C SER A 116 7.14 -1.99 -11.71
N THR A 117 6.34 -0.95 -11.91
CA THR A 117 6.48 0.36 -11.26
C THR A 117 5.21 0.72 -10.50
N SER A 118 5.35 1.44 -9.39
CA SER A 118 4.20 1.84 -8.58
C SER A 118 4.45 3.17 -7.86
N VAL A 119 3.36 3.77 -7.39
CA VAL A 119 3.38 4.90 -6.45
C VAL A 119 2.61 4.51 -5.20
N SER A 120 3.15 4.90 -4.04
CA SER A 120 2.50 4.74 -2.75
C SER A 120 2.56 6.01 -1.91
N VAL A 121 1.64 6.07 -0.94
CA VAL A 121 1.59 7.07 0.12
C VAL A 121 1.72 6.40 1.47
N LEU A 122 2.11 7.16 2.51
CA LEU A 122 2.15 6.68 3.89
C LEU A 122 0.76 6.81 4.52
N ASP A 123 0.29 5.75 5.17
CA ASP A 123 -0.95 5.76 5.96
C ASP A 123 -0.75 4.95 7.24
N GLY A 124 -0.64 5.65 8.35
CA GLY A 124 -0.28 5.06 9.64
C GLY A 124 1.12 4.47 9.64
N THR A 125 1.22 3.15 9.82
CA THR A 125 2.49 2.41 9.81
C THR A 125 2.78 1.72 8.47
N ASP A 126 1.88 1.87 7.48
CA ASP A 126 1.95 1.18 6.21
C ASP A 126 2.14 2.13 5.02
N VAL A 127 2.62 1.56 3.93
CA VAL A 127 2.48 2.15 2.60
C VAL A 127 1.21 1.65 1.93
N VAL A 128 0.52 2.54 1.22
CA VAL A 128 -0.67 2.20 0.43
C VAL A 128 -0.41 2.48 -1.04
N TYR A 129 -0.61 1.48 -1.89
CA TYR A 129 -0.43 1.59 -3.34
C TYR A 129 -1.56 2.40 -3.97
N VAL A 130 -1.24 3.54 -4.60
CA VAL A 130 -2.20 4.45 -5.25
C VAL A 130 -2.11 4.46 -6.77
N ALA A 131 -0.98 4.03 -7.35
CA ALA A 131 -0.82 3.81 -8.78
C ALA A 131 0.12 2.62 -9.03
N ARG A 132 -0.10 1.86 -10.14
CA ARG A 132 0.74 0.73 -10.52
C ARG A 132 0.67 0.43 -12.01
N VAL A 133 1.84 0.14 -12.59
CA VAL A 133 1.99 -0.44 -13.93
C VAL A 133 2.67 -1.81 -13.77
N PRO A 134 1.93 -2.91 -13.88
CA PRO A 134 2.48 -4.26 -13.75
C PRO A 134 3.16 -4.68 -15.06
N VAL A 135 4.37 -5.23 -14.99
CA VAL A 135 5.08 -5.82 -16.14
C VAL A 135 5.34 -7.31 -15.90
N SER A 136 5.76 -7.68 -14.70
CA SER A 136 6.04 -9.07 -14.33
C SER A 136 5.48 -9.37 -12.94
N ARG A 137 5.19 -10.66 -12.70
CA ARG A 137 4.88 -11.15 -11.34
C ARG A 137 6.18 -11.59 -10.70
N ILE A 138 6.70 -10.79 -9.78
CA ILE A 138 7.90 -11.09 -9.01
C ILE A 138 7.51 -11.61 -7.63
N MET A 139 6.43 -11.08 -7.08
CA MET A 139 5.90 -11.42 -5.77
C MET A 139 4.84 -12.53 -5.84
N THR A 140 4.79 -13.35 -4.81
CA THR A 140 3.72 -14.34 -4.60
C THR A 140 2.37 -13.64 -4.41
N VAL A 141 2.38 -12.48 -3.76
CA VAL A 141 1.19 -11.66 -3.51
C VAL A 141 0.85 -10.78 -4.73
N THR A 142 -0.41 -10.79 -5.12
CA THR A 142 -0.92 -9.89 -6.18
C THR A 142 -1.09 -8.48 -5.61
N ILE A 143 -0.27 -7.53 -6.08
CA ILE A 143 -0.37 -6.12 -5.71
C ILE A 143 -1.42 -5.43 -6.58
N THR A 144 -2.39 -4.78 -5.93
CA THR A 144 -3.43 -3.96 -6.54
C THR A 144 -3.47 -2.57 -5.89
N LEU A 145 -4.27 -1.66 -6.42
CA LEU A 145 -4.53 -0.38 -5.75
C LEU A 145 -5.16 -0.64 -4.38
N GLY A 146 -4.71 0.09 -3.36
CA GLY A 146 -5.12 -0.10 -1.97
C GLY A 146 -4.38 -1.22 -1.22
N THR A 147 -3.50 -2.00 -1.88
CA THR A 147 -2.62 -2.95 -1.18
C THR A 147 -1.76 -2.21 -0.16
N ARG A 148 -1.59 -2.82 1.00
CA ARG A 148 -0.82 -2.27 2.12
C ARG A 148 0.34 -3.18 2.47
N PHE A 149 1.49 -2.58 2.78
CA PHE A 149 2.64 -3.26 3.36
C PHE A 149 3.27 -2.42 4.46
N PRO A 150 3.93 -3.05 5.46
CA PRO A 150 4.65 -2.33 6.50
C PRO A 150 5.70 -1.38 5.91
N ALA A 151 5.67 -0.10 6.30
CA ALA A 151 6.59 0.88 5.73
C ALA A 151 8.06 0.56 6.04
N TYR A 152 8.37 0.01 7.22
CA TYR A 152 9.74 -0.32 7.61
C TYR A 152 10.41 -1.35 6.69
N ALA A 153 9.64 -2.29 6.12
CA ALA A 153 10.15 -3.40 5.31
C ALA A 153 10.12 -3.12 3.80
N THR A 154 9.76 -1.90 3.37
CA THR A 154 9.64 -1.53 1.95
C THR A 154 10.51 -0.35 1.58
N SER A 155 11.05 -0.34 0.36
CA SER A 155 11.82 0.80 -0.15
C SER A 155 10.99 2.08 -0.20
N MET A 156 9.71 1.99 -0.63
CA MET A 156 8.78 3.12 -0.65
C MET A 156 8.52 3.66 0.75
N GLY A 157 8.31 2.77 1.72
CA GLY A 157 8.08 3.17 3.10
C GLY A 157 9.27 3.90 3.69
N ARG A 158 10.49 3.39 3.51
CA ARG A 158 11.70 4.07 3.99
C ARG A 158 11.91 5.45 3.36
N VAL A 159 11.56 5.62 2.08
CA VAL A 159 11.59 6.94 1.41
C VAL A 159 10.56 7.89 2.03
N LEU A 160 9.34 7.42 2.30
CA LEU A 160 8.29 8.22 2.94
C LEU A 160 8.66 8.58 4.38
N LEU A 161 9.19 7.63 5.15
CA LEU A 161 9.70 7.87 6.50
C LEU A 161 10.89 8.83 6.53
N ALA A 162 11.75 8.80 5.51
CA ALA A 162 12.86 9.75 5.36
C ALA A 162 12.38 11.19 5.12
N GLY A 163 11.16 11.35 4.57
CA GLY A 163 10.51 12.65 4.37
C GLY A 163 9.87 13.25 5.62
N LEU A 164 9.67 12.47 6.68
CA LEU A 164 9.12 12.94 7.94
C LEU A 164 10.15 13.79 8.70
N ASN A 165 9.67 14.72 9.55
CA ASN A 165 10.52 15.35 10.56
C ASN A 165 10.86 14.35 11.68
N ASP A 166 11.75 14.71 12.59
CA ASP A 166 12.25 13.78 13.60
C ASP A 166 11.16 13.41 14.63
N ASP A 167 10.28 14.33 15.01
CA ASP A 167 9.16 14.05 15.92
C ASP A 167 8.14 13.09 15.30
N GLU A 168 7.81 13.29 14.03
CA GLU A 168 6.93 12.39 13.27
C GLU A 168 7.54 10.99 13.10
N LEU A 169 8.87 10.93 12.84
CA LEU A 169 9.59 9.67 12.74
C LEU A 169 9.61 8.95 14.09
N ASP A 170 9.82 9.65 15.20
CA ASP A 170 9.78 9.08 16.55
C ASP A 170 8.38 8.55 16.89
N ALA A 171 7.34 9.31 16.53
CA ALA A 171 5.96 8.86 16.67
C ALA A 171 5.64 7.62 15.81
N TYR A 172 6.20 7.49 14.61
CA TYR A 172 6.11 6.27 13.79
C TYR A 172 6.82 5.09 14.47
N LEU A 173 8.08 5.27 14.88
CA LEU A 173 8.91 4.22 15.48
C LEU A 173 8.30 3.66 16.77
N SER A 174 7.60 4.50 17.55
CA SER A 174 6.92 4.09 18.78
C SER A 174 5.68 3.21 18.54
N ARG A 175 5.07 3.28 17.34
CA ARG A 175 3.84 2.55 16.99
C ARG A 175 4.08 1.36 16.07
N ALA A 176 5.22 1.36 15.36
CA ALA A 176 5.53 0.30 14.40
C ALA A 176 5.87 -1.00 15.12
N GLU A 177 5.31 -2.11 14.61
CA GLU A 177 5.66 -3.46 15.04
C GLU A 177 6.65 -4.04 14.01
N PHE A 178 7.85 -4.38 14.47
CA PHE A 178 8.95 -4.88 13.64
C PHE A 178 8.94 -6.41 13.59
N ALA A 179 8.07 -7.00 12.76
CA ALA A 179 8.03 -8.44 12.57
C ALA A 179 9.16 -8.90 11.61
N PRO A 180 9.86 -10.01 11.88
CA PRO A 180 10.81 -10.61 10.96
C PRO A 180 10.05 -11.30 9.82
N ILE A 181 9.97 -10.65 8.64
CA ILE A 181 9.27 -11.19 7.46
C ILE A 181 10.18 -12.17 6.72
N THR A 182 11.45 -11.81 6.55
CA THR A 182 12.51 -12.65 5.99
C THR A 182 13.73 -12.63 6.92
N GLY A 183 14.77 -13.39 6.58
CA GLY A 183 16.05 -13.32 7.29
C GLY A 183 16.79 -11.98 7.16
N ASN A 184 16.41 -11.14 6.21
CA ASN A 184 17.06 -9.85 5.93
C ASN A 184 16.26 -8.65 6.49
N THR A 185 15.04 -8.87 6.97
CA THR A 185 14.17 -7.78 7.45
C THR A 185 14.82 -7.03 8.61
N VAL A 186 14.85 -5.70 8.52
CA VAL A 186 15.19 -4.83 9.66
C VAL A 186 14.13 -4.99 10.74
N THR A 187 14.56 -5.32 11.97
CA THR A 187 13.67 -5.71 13.07
C THR A 187 13.73 -4.80 14.29
N THR A 188 14.49 -3.71 14.23
CA THR A 188 14.60 -2.76 15.34
C THR A 188 14.42 -1.32 14.87
N ALA A 189 13.92 -0.48 15.77
CA ALA A 189 13.80 0.97 15.51
C ALA A 189 15.15 1.65 15.26
N GLU A 190 16.22 1.18 15.93
CA GLU A 190 17.57 1.71 15.79
C GLU A 190 18.14 1.42 14.38
N GLU A 191 18.03 0.18 13.91
CA GLU A 191 18.45 -0.21 12.56
C GLU A 191 17.66 0.58 11.50
N LEU A 192 16.33 0.68 11.65
CA LEU A 192 15.50 1.45 10.73
C LEU A 192 15.89 2.92 10.69
N ARG A 193 16.21 3.52 11.83
CA ARG A 193 16.67 4.92 11.90
C ARG A 193 18.00 5.12 11.14
N ALA A 194 18.92 4.18 11.22
CA ALA A 194 20.18 4.22 10.48
C ALA A 194 19.94 4.11 8.96
N GLU A 195 19.02 3.22 8.55
CA GLU A 195 18.61 3.10 7.15
C GLU A 195 17.96 4.40 6.63
N ILE A 196 17.04 4.99 7.40
CA ILE A 196 16.39 6.26 7.05
C ILE A 196 17.42 7.40 6.91
N ALA A 197 18.41 7.47 7.80
CA ALA A 197 19.49 8.44 7.68
C ALA A 197 20.29 8.25 6.37
N THR A 198 20.47 7.01 5.94
CA THR A 198 21.11 6.68 4.65
C THR A 198 20.23 7.11 3.47
N VAL A 199 18.91 6.86 3.53
CA VAL A 199 17.97 7.31 2.50
C VAL A 199 17.94 8.84 2.39
N ARG A 200 17.96 9.57 3.51
CA ARG A 200 18.03 11.05 3.54
C ARG A 200 19.28 11.57 2.83
N ARG A 201 20.43 10.90 2.99
CA ARG A 201 21.71 11.30 2.33
C ARG A 201 21.71 10.97 0.84
N ASN A 202 21.20 9.80 0.46
CA ASN A 202 21.28 9.29 -0.91
C ASN A 202 20.15 9.83 -1.80
N GLY A 203 19.01 10.20 -1.23
CA GLY A 203 17.80 10.61 -1.97
C GLY A 203 17.01 9.46 -2.60
N TYR A 204 17.38 8.20 -2.32
CA TYR A 204 16.67 6.99 -2.75
C TYR A 204 16.88 5.86 -1.73
N CYS A 205 16.10 4.80 -1.85
CA CYS A 205 16.21 3.59 -1.04
C CYS A 205 16.26 2.34 -1.92
N ILE A 206 17.11 1.39 -1.53
CA ILE A 206 17.10 0.01 -2.06
C ILE A 206 16.81 -0.91 -0.88
N VAL A 207 15.80 -1.78 -1.04
CA VAL A 207 15.48 -2.85 -0.09
C VAL A 207 15.69 -4.18 -0.83
N ASP A 208 16.53 -5.04 -0.27
CA ASP A 208 16.92 -6.29 -0.89
C ASP A 208 16.45 -7.48 -0.05
N GLN A 209 15.37 -8.12 -0.53
CA GLN A 209 14.82 -9.36 0.02
C GLN A 209 14.34 -9.25 1.48
N GLU A 210 13.89 -8.07 1.93
CA GLU A 210 13.37 -7.86 3.28
C GLU A 210 11.87 -8.13 3.40
N LEU A 211 11.08 -7.83 2.35
CA LEU A 211 9.64 -8.07 2.31
C LEU A 211 9.32 -9.49 1.80
N GLU A 212 10.11 -9.99 0.86
CA GLU A 212 9.97 -11.32 0.26
C GLU A 212 11.34 -11.77 -0.29
N GLU A 213 11.70 -13.03 -0.09
CA GLU A 213 12.93 -13.60 -0.65
C GLU A 213 12.90 -13.52 -2.19
N GLY A 214 14.01 -13.12 -2.79
CA GLY A 214 14.12 -12.90 -4.23
C GLY A 214 13.58 -11.56 -4.73
N LEU A 215 12.94 -10.74 -3.89
CA LEU A 215 12.45 -9.42 -4.27
C LEU A 215 13.49 -8.34 -3.94
N ARG A 216 13.87 -7.55 -4.93
CA ARG A 216 14.61 -6.29 -4.75
C ARG A 216 13.76 -5.12 -5.21
N SER A 217 13.66 -4.09 -4.38
CA SER A 217 12.84 -2.92 -4.65
C SER A 217 13.65 -1.64 -4.45
N LEU A 218 13.52 -0.72 -5.41
CA LEU A 218 14.14 0.60 -5.37
C LEU A 218 13.05 1.65 -5.29
N ALA A 219 13.25 2.72 -4.51
CA ALA A 219 12.27 3.80 -4.42
C ALA A 219 12.92 5.18 -4.34
N ALA A 220 12.20 6.20 -4.81
CA ALA A 220 12.58 7.60 -4.77
C ALA A 220 11.39 8.49 -4.36
N PRO A 221 11.65 9.66 -3.73
CA PRO A 221 10.60 10.54 -3.24
C PRO A 221 9.94 11.32 -4.36
N ILE A 222 8.61 11.45 -4.30
CA ILE A 222 7.81 12.41 -5.04
C ILE A 222 7.52 13.57 -4.09
N ARG A 223 7.82 14.79 -4.55
CA ARG A 223 7.68 16.02 -3.76
C ARG A 223 6.60 16.92 -4.34
N ASP A 224 5.91 17.63 -3.48
CA ASP A 224 4.99 18.70 -3.86
C ASP A 224 5.71 20.02 -4.17
N ALA A 225 4.93 21.08 -4.45
CA ALA A 225 5.46 22.41 -4.72
C ALA A 225 6.24 23.02 -3.55
N SER A 226 6.02 22.60 -2.32
CA SER A 226 6.75 23.03 -1.12
C SER A 226 8.08 22.31 -0.92
N GLY A 227 8.32 21.23 -1.68
CA GLY A 227 9.45 20.32 -1.51
C GLY A 227 9.18 19.19 -0.49
N THR A 228 7.98 19.13 0.09
CA THR A 228 7.59 18.07 1.02
C THR A 228 7.43 16.75 0.29
N VAL A 229 7.91 15.64 0.88
CA VAL A 229 7.69 14.28 0.35
C VAL A 229 6.25 13.88 0.60
N VAL A 230 5.46 13.79 -0.47
CA VAL A 230 4.02 13.45 -0.41
C VAL A 230 3.73 12.04 -0.87
N ALA A 231 4.65 11.44 -1.62
CA ALA A 231 4.52 10.07 -2.13
C ALA A 231 5.90 9.48 -2.45
N SER A 232 5.92 8.21 -2.81
CA SER A 232 7.12 7.51 -3.26
C SER A 232 6.83 6.73 -4.54
N VAL A 233 7.72 6.83 -5.53
CA VAL A 233 7.70 5.98 -6.73
C VAL A 233 8.71 4.84 -6.55
N ASN A 234 8.36 3.63 -7.02
CA ASN A 234 9.27 2.50 -7.01
C ASN A 234 9.32 1.75 -8.34
N LEU A 235 10.37 0.95 -8.47
CA LEU A 235 10.44 -0.21 -9.34
C LEU A 235 10.82 -1.44 -8.53
N SER A 236 10.30 -2.60 -8.92
CA SER A 236 10.56 -3.87 -8.23
C SER A 236 11.05 -4.91 -9.23
N THR A 237 12.16 -5.56 -8.90
CA THR A 237 12.81 -6.56 -9.73
C THR A 237 13.16 -7.82 -8.92
N HIS A 238 13.42 -8.93 -9.61
CA HIS A 238 14.00 -10.11 -8.97
C HIS A 238 15.48 -9.85 -8.61
N ALA A 239 15.89 -10.17 -7.38
CA ALA A 239 17.24 -9.87 -6.87
C ALA A 239 18.36 -10.45 -7.72
N ALA A 240 18.14 -11.63 -8.35
CA ALA A 240 19.11 -12.27 -9.21
C ALA A 240 19.18 -11.70 -10.65
N ARG A 241 18.26 -10.79 -11.04
CA ARG A 241 18.18 -10.30 -12.42
C ARG A 241 19.25 -9.27 -12.75
N TYR A 242 19.57 -8.41 -11.79
CA TYR A 242 20.53 -7.33 -11.96
C TYR A 242 21.64 -7.39 -10.91
N ARG A 243 22.88 -7.19 -11.33
CA ARG A 243 24.01 -6.94 -10.43
C ARG A 243 23.84 -5.56 -9.78
N MET A 244 24.43 -5.37 -8.61
CA MET A 244 24.31 -4.09 -7.90
C MET A 244 24.92 -2.91 -8.67
N GLU A 245 25.97 -3.15 -9.45
CA GLU A 245 26.55 -2.13 -10.34
C GLU A 245 25.47 -1.62 -11.32
N THR A 246 24.79 -2.52 -12.03
CA THR A 246 23.70 -2.16 -12.96
C THR A 246 22.54 -1.47 -12.24
N VAL A 247 22.22 -1.89 -11.01
CA VAL A 247 21.19 -1.23 -10.20
C VAL A 247 21.57 0.24 -9.96
N HIS A 248 22.82 0.52 -9.57
CA HIS A 248 23.28 1.89 -9.30
C HIS A 248 23.49 2.71 -10.58
N ASP A 249 24.00 2.11 -11.64
CA ASP A 249 24.38 2.83 -12.86
C ASP A 249 23.21 3.09 -13.81
N GLU A 250 22.17 2.23 -13.80
CA GLU A 250 21.06 2.31 -14.74
C GLU A 250 19.69 2.50 -14.07
N LEU A 251 19.36 1.68 -13.05
CA LEU A 251 18.01 1.67 -12.48
C LEU A 251 17.77 2.87 -11.56
N VAL A 252 18.74 3.20 -10.68
CA VAL A 252 18.63 4.34 -9.77
C VAL A 252 18.52 5.66 -10.54
N PRO A 253 19.36 5.98 -11.54
CA PRO A 253 19.21 7.21 -12.32
C PRO A 253 17.87 7.30 -13.06
N ALA A 254 17.39 6.19 -13.64
CA ALA A 254 16.08 6.16 -14.31
C ALA A 254 14.93 6.44 -13.32
N LEU A 255 14.99 5.84 -12.13
CA LEU A 255 14.00 6.04 -11.07
C LEU A 255 13.99 7.48 -10.55
N LEU A 256 15.18 8.06 -10.28
CA LEU A 256 15.32 9.45 -9.81
C LEU A 256 14.81 10.45 -10.85
N ALA A 257 15.12 10.25 -12.13
CA ALA A 257 14.60 11.08 -13.22
C ALA A 257 13.06 11.02 -13.27
N THR A 258 12.48 9.83 -13.11
CA THR A 258 11.02 9.62 -13.08
C THR A 258 10.39 10.31 -11.86
N ALA A 259 10.98 10.17 -10.68
CA ALA A 259 10.51 10.84 -9.46
C ALA A 259 10.53 12.38 -9.61
N GLY A 260 11.60 12.94 -10.20
CA GLY A 260 11.71 14.36 -10.49
C GLY A 260 10.67 14.86 -11.49
N ALA A 261 10.40 14.09 -12.56
CA ALA A 261 9.39 14.43 -13.55
C ALA A 261 7.97 14.44 -12.95
N ILE A 262 7.62 13.39 -12.17
CA ILE A 262 6.33 13.35 -11.45
C ILE A 262 6.20 14.53 -10.49
N SER A 263 7.24 14.83 -9.70
CA SER A 263 7.22 15.97 -8.76
C SER A 263 7.01 17.30 -9.47
N THR A 264 7.67 17.50 -10.61
CA THR A 264 7.54 18.73 -11.43
C THR A 264 6.11 18.90 -11.96
N ASP A 265 5.52 17.84 -12.50
CA ASP A 265 4.17 17.90 -13.07
C ASP A 265 3.11 18.01 -11.97
N LEU A 266 3.32 17.36 -10.81
CA LEU A 266 2.46 17.50 -9.64
C LEU A 266 2.44 18.95 -9.11
N ALA A 267 3.61 19.59 -9.00
CA ALA A 267 3.70 20.98 -8.57
C ALA A 267 2.95 21.93 -9.52
N ARG A 268 3.00 21.70 -10.83
CA ARG A 268 2.26 22.50 -11.82
C ARG A 268 0.75 22.39 -11.66
N THR A 269 0.22 21.20 -11.38
CA THR A 269 -1.22 21.01 -11.20
C THR A 269 -1.74 21.68 -9.94
N GLN A 270 -0.94 21.74 -8.87
CA GLN A 270 -1.29 22.40 -7.60
C GLN A 270 -1.28 23.94 -7.70
N THR A 271 -0.51 24.52 -8.62
CA THR A 271 -0.44 25.98 -8.80
C THR A 271 -1.64 26.54 -9.59
N HIS A 272 -2.46 25.68 -10.20
CA HIS A 272 -3.60 26.07 -11.05
C HIS A 272 -4.96 25.83 -10.38
N GLN A 273 -4.99 25.37 -9.13
CA GLN A 273 -6.18 25.27 -8.27
C GLN A 273 -6.20 26.43 -7.24
#